data_cbfa3fe8f97a4fb9311b53081dd3996d
#
_entry.id   cbfa3fe8f97a4fb9311b53081dd3996d
#
_cell.length_a   1.000
_cell.length_b   1.000
_cell.length_c   1.000
_cell.angle_alpha   90.00
_cell.angle_beta   90.00
_cell.angle_gamma   90.00
#
_symmetry.space_group_name_H-M   'P 1'
#
loop_
_entity.id
_entity.type
_entity.pdbx_description
1 polymer ?
#
loop_
_entity_poly.entity_id
_entity_poly.type
_entity_poly.pdbx_seq_one_letter_code
_entity_poly.pdbx_strand_id
1 'polypeptide(L)' 'MEKIKCPICGTEIEDEQFVPCPCCEWAYTGYESIYEEDEKDEFNFISRKKAKENLKNGLNIWGYPLKYKI' A
#
# COMPACT_ATOMS: atom_id res chain seq x y z
N MET A 1 2.21 -10.74 18.78
CA MET A 1 1.76 -10.54 17.42
C MET A 1 2.90 -10.26 16.50
N GLU A 2 2.85 -10.84 15.36
CA GLU A 2 3.91 -10.66 14.40
C GLU A 2 3.72 -9.37 13.63
N LYS A 3 4.83 -8.83 13.18
CA LYS A 3 4.80 -7.65 12.35
C LYS A 3 5.47 -7.93 11.03
N ILE A 4 4.98 -7.27 10.00
CA ILE A 4 5.51 -7.41 8.66
C ILE A 4 5.80 -6.02 8.12
N LYS A 5 6.49 -5.97 7.01
CA LYS A 5 6.74 -4.69 6.38
C LYS A 5 5.70 -4.45 5.30
N CYS A 6 5.17 -3.24 5.28
CA CYS A 6 4.21 -2.87 4.26
C CYS A 6 4.85 -3.03 2.88
N PRO A 7 4.18 -3.70 1.96
CA PRO A 7 4.76 -3.94 0.64
C PRO A 7 4.93 -2.67 -0.19
N ILE A 8 4.38 -1.57 0.26
CA ILE A 8 4.46 -0.32 -0.49
C ILE A 8 5.49 0.63 0.10
N CYS A 9 5.34 0.97 1.38
CA CYS A 9 6.20 1.99 2.01
C CYS A 9 7.25 1.40 2.93
N GLY A 10 7.17 0.12 3.25
CA GLY A 10 8.15 -0.52 4.12
C GLY A 10 7.95 -0.28 5.60
N THR A 11 6.89 0.41 5.97
CA THR A 11 6.59 0.64 7.37
C THR A 11 6.19 -0.67 8.04
N GLU A 12 6.63 -0.86 9.27
CA GLU A 12 6.27 -2.06 10.01
C GLU A 12 4.80 -2.00 10.40
N ILE A 13 4.05 -3.03 10.07
CA ILE A 13 2.62 -3.09 10.35
C ILE A 13 2.28 -4.43 10.95
N GLU A 14 1.10 -4.55 11.51
CA GLU A 14 0.63 -5.81 12.06
C GLU A 14 0.36 -6.80 10.94
N ASP A 15 0.59 -8.08 11.23
CA ASP A 15 0.31 -9.13 10.27
C ASP A 15 -1.18 -9.45 10.29
N GLU A 16 -1.95 -8.52 9.77
CA GLU A 16 -3.40 -8.60 9.80
C GLU A 16 -3.94 -8.16 8.46
N GLN A 17 -4.76 -8.99 7.84
CA GLN A 17 -5.26 -8.73 6.50
C GLN A 17 -6.30 -7.63 6.50
N PHE A 18 -6.32 -6.87 5.41
CA PHE A 18 -7.33 -5.85 5.14
C PHE A 18 -7.31 -4.68 6.10
N VAL A 19 -6.17 -4.46 6.75
CA VAL A 19 -5.98 -3.32 7.62
C VAL A 19 -5.09 -2.31 6.90
N PRO A 20 -5.55 -1.07 6.73
CA PRO A 20 -4.74 -0.08 6.01
C PRO A 20 -3.47 0.27 6.76
N CYS A 21 -2.40 0.43 6.02
CA CYS A 21 -1.13 0.86 6.58
C CYS A 21 -1.29 2.30 7.09
N PRO A 22 -0.86 2.58 8.31
CA PRO A 22 -1.01 3.94 8.85
C PRO A 22 -0.16 4.97 8.13
N CYS A 23 0.80 4.53 7.34
CA CYS A 23 1.66 5.44 6.61
C CYS A 23 1.14 5.71 5.21
N CYS A 24 0.88 4.67 4.44
CA CYS A 24 0.53 4.83 3.03
C CYS A 24 -0.90 4.42 2.69
N GLU A 25 -1.60 3.84 3.65
CA GLU A 25 -3.00 3.43 3.48
C GLU A 25 -3.19 2.22 2.59
N TRP A 26 -2.12 1.55 2.21
CA TRP A 26 -2.26 0.29 1.48
C TRP A 26 -2.82 -0.76 2.41
N ALA A 27 -3.91 -1.38 2.01
CA ALA A 27 -4.52 -2.45 2.81
C ALA A 27 -3.81 -3.76 2.49
N TYR A 28 -3.07 -4.28 3.46
CA TYR A 28 -2.36 -5.52 3.30
C TYR A 28 -3.35 -6.66 3.14
N THR A 29 -3.29 -7.36 2.02
CA THR A 29 -4.24 -8.44 1.74
C THR A 29 -3.68 -9.82 2.05
N GLY A 30 -2.37 -9.94 2.10
CA GLY A 30 -1.73 -11.23 2.24
C GLY A 30 -1.55 -11.94 0.91
N TYR A 31 -2.01 -11.34 -0.16
CA TYR A 31 -1.93 -11.94 -1.48
C TYR A 31 -0.99 -11.20 -2.42
N GLU A 32 -0.20 -10.29 -1.87
CA GLU A 32 0.68 -9.47 -2.71
C GLU A 32 1.64 -10.30 -3.53
N SER A 33 2.07 -11.43 -2.99
CA SER A 33 3.05 -12.24 -3.69
C SER A 33 2.50 -12.96 -4.91
N ILE A 34 1.19 -13.08 -5.03
CA ILE A 34 0.60 -13.74 -6.20
C ILE A 34 0.29 -12.76 -7.33
N TYR A 35 0.42 -11.46 -7.05
CA TYR A 35 0.26 -10.44 -8.08
C TYR A 35 1.62 -9.98 -8.54
N GLU A 36 1.72 -9.68 -9.84
CA GLU A 36 2.92 -9.05 -10.36
C GLU A 36 3.01 -7.63 -9.85
N GLU A 37 4.22 -7.08 -9.86
CA GLU A 37 4.44 -5.74 -9.36
C GLU A 37 3.55 -4.71 -10.06
N ASP A 38 3.36 -4.89 -11.36
CA ASP A 38 2.55 -3.96 -12.14
C ASP A 38 1.12 -4.43 -12.34
N GLU A 39 0.74 -5.50 -11.66
CA GLU A 39 -0.62 -6.02 -11.78
C GLU A 39 -1.51 -5.35 -10.75
N LYS A 40 -2.70 -4.96 -11.18
CA LYS A 40 -3.63 -4.27 -10.31
C LYS A 40 -4.13 -5.20 -9.22
N ASP A 41 -3.99 -4.75 -7.99
CA ASP A 41 -4.54 -5.46 -6.84
C ASP A 41 -6.02 -5.15 -6.76
N GLU A 42 -6.85 -6.18 -6.80
CA GLU A 42 -8.29 -5.97 -6.86
C GLU A 42 -8.86 -5.37 -5.59
N PHE A 43 -8.21 -5.61 -4.47
CA PHE A 43 -8.70 -5.06 -3.22
C PHE A 43 -8.33 -3.59 -3.06
N ASN A 44 -7.12 -3.23 -3.45
CA ASN A 44 -6.64 -1.86 -3.34
C ASN A 44 -6.90 -1.03 -4.61
N PHE A 45 -7.32 -1.68 -5.68
CA PHE A 45 -7.66 -1.03 -6.95
C PHE A 45 -6.49 -0.36 -7.64
N ILE A 46 -5.27 -0.79 -7.30
CA ILE A 46 -4.08 -0.21 -7.91
C ILE A 46 -2.94 -1.21 -7.77
N SER A 47 -1.98 -1.15 -8.69
CA SER A 47 -0.82 -2.04 -8.61
C SER A 47 0.16 -1.52 -7.57
N ARG A 48 1.00 -2.43 -7.07
CA ARG A 48 2.03 -2.04 -6.11
C ARG A 48 3.01 -1.07 -6.75
N LYS A 49 3.34 -1.32 -8.00
CA LYS A 49 4.28 -0.45 -8.72
C LYS A 49 3.75 0.97 -8.80
N LYS A 50 2.48 1.11 -9.16
CA LYS A 50 1.87 2.44 -9.28
C LYS A 50 1.72 3.11 -7.93
N ALA A 51 1.38 2.32 -6.91
CA ALA A 51 1.24 2.86 -5.56
C ALA A 51 2.57 3.43 -5.08
N LYS A 52 3.66 2.69 -5.28
CA LYS A 52 4.98 3.17 -4.88
C LYS A 52 5.37 4.43 -5.65
N GLU A 53 5.02 4.45 -6.92
CA GLU A 53 5.34 5.60 -7.77
C GLU A 53 4.60 6.84 -7.28
N ASN A 54 3.34 6.70 -6.92
CA ASN A 54 2.57 7.82 -6.43
C ASN A 54 3.13 8.36 -5.12
N LEU A 55 3.52 7.47 -4.22
CA LEU A 55 4.12 7.90 -2.96
C LEU A 55 5.41 8.66 -3.20
N LYS A 56 6.21 8.20 -4.15
CA LYS A 56 7.46 8.85 -4.49
C LYS A 56 7.23 10.27 -4.99
N ASN A 57 6.08 10.50 -5.59
CA ASN A 57 5.73 11.81 -6.13
C ASN A 57 4.97 12.69 -5.14
N GLY A 58 4.90 12.26 -3.88
CA GLY A 58 4.22 13.06 -2.86
C GLY A 58 2.72 12.92 -2.86
N LEU A 59 2.22 11.84 -3.47
CA LEU A 59 0.80 11.57 -3.54
C LEU A 59 0.48 10.36 -2.68
N ASN A 60 -0.81 10.15 -2.40
CA ASN A 60 -1.18 8.91 -1.75
C ASN A 60 -1.13 7.78 -2.79
N ILE A 61 -1.40 6.55 -2.37
CA ILE A 61 -1.23 5.43 -3.28
C ILE A 61 -2.15 5.48 -4.49
N TRP A 62 -3.24 6.23 -4.40
CA TRP A 62 -4.18 6.36 -5.50
C TRP A 62 -3.94 7.60 -6.35
N GLY A 63 -2.92 8.40 -6.02
CA GLY A 63 -2.56 9.54 -6.83
C GLY A 63 -3.17 10.86 -6.41
N TYR A 64 -3.71 10.94 -5.20
CA TYR A 64 -4.25 12.19 -4.67
C TYR A 64 -3.23 12.87 -3.77
N PRO A 65 -3.27 14.20 -3.70
CA PRO A 65 -2.31 14.92 -2.86
C PRO A 65 -2.45 14.53 -1.39
N LEU A 66 -1.32 14.40 -0.72
CA LEU A 66 -1.32 14.04 0.69
C LEU A 66 -1.67 15.20 1.60
N LYS A 67 -1.54 16.40 1.12
CA LYS A 67 -1.65 17.56 1.97
C LYS A 67 -3.04 17.78 2.54
N TYR A 68 -4.06 17.21 1.94
CA TYR A 68 -5.40 17.40 2.48
C TYR A 68 -5.69 16.46 3.65
N LYS A 69 -4.77 15.60 3.93
CA LYS A 69 -4.94 14.69 5.02
C LYS A 69 -4.68 15.41 6.32
N ILE A 70 -5.62 15.60 7.07
CA ILE A 70 -5.43 16.36 8.30
C ILE A 70 -5.80 15.59 9.52
#